data_758fe9145e99609e4e0c5d7205837db2
#
_entry.id   758fe9145e99609e4e0c5d7205837db2
#
_cell.length_a   1.000
_cell.length_b   1.000
_cell.length_c   1.000
_cell.angle_alpha   90.00
_cell.angle_beta   90.00
_cell.angle_gamma   90.00
#
_symmetry.space_group_name_H-M   'P 1'
#
loop_
_entity.id
_entity.type
_entity.pdbx_description
1 polymer ?
#
loop_
_entity_poly.entity_id
_entity_poly.type
_entity_poly.pdbx_seq_one_letter_code
_entity_poly.pdbx_strand_id
1 'polypeptide(L)'
;MRLDILLAQAHISRKKMKQALLKKKILVDDCPARKLSQNVDTGLQTITIEEQPVLGKPHQYFMMNKPLGVVTANSDAKSQTVLDLIKPEDFNDKLYSVGRLDRDTSGLLLITDNGPLGFLLLHPQYHVTKTYEVEVNGLLDGQAVQSFQKGIVFLDGTSCKPAILTIHSSSSNKSCATVTISEGKFHQIKKMFLTVGVKVTSLKRTHFGDFELEPNLAAGEYRALNQAELEIVRHYLEKSY
;
A
#
# COMPACT_ATOMS: atom_id res chain seq x y z
N MET A 1 0.20 -14.00 7.48
CA MET A 1 0.06 -15.27 6.70
C MET A 1 -1.32 -15.88 6.93
N ARG A 2 -1.69 -16.98 6.23
CA ARG A 2 -2.96 -17.69 6.52
C ARG A 2 -2.83 -18.51 7.79
N LEU A 3 -3.92 -18.60 8.56
CA LEU A 3 -3.98 -19.33 9.84
C LEU A 3 -3.64 -20.83 9.68
N ASP A 4 -4.13 -21.49 8.61
CA ASP A 4 -3.81 -22.90 8.35
C ASP A 4 -2.31 -23.12 8.07
N ILE A 5 -1.63 -22.16 7.47
CA ILE A 5 -0.18 -22.22 7.23
C ILE A 5 0.58 -22.04 8.56
N LEU A 6 0.17 -21.07 9.37
CA LEU A 6 0.76 -20.87 10.71
C LEU A 6 0.63 -22.12 11.58
N LEU A 7 -0.58 -22.69 11.64
CA LEU A 7 -0.84 -23.92 12.43
C LEU A 7 -0.06 -25.12 11.89
N ALA A 8 0.13 -25.23 10.57
CA ALA A 8 0.94 -26.29 9.97
C ALA A 8 2.43 -26.13 10.32
N GLN A 9 2.95 -24.91 10.35
CA GLN A 9 4.32 -24.61 10.82
C GLN A 9 4.51 -24.98 12.29
N ALA A 10 3.45 -24.88 13.11
CA ALA A 10 3.43 -25.35 14.49
C ALA A 10 3.16 -26.87 14.62
N HIS A 11 3.34 -27.63 13.53
CA HIS A 11 3.17 -29.10 13.49
C HIS A 11 1.76 -29.59 13.84
N ILE A 12 0.72 -28.76 13.69
CA ILE A 12 -0.67 -29.16 13.94
C ILE A 12 -1.25 -29.78 12.68
N SER A 13 -1.78 -31.02 12.81
CA SER A 13 -2.34 -31.73 11.67
C SER A 13 -3.63 -31.07 11.16
N ARG A 14 -3.90 -31.18 9.85
CA ARG A 14 -5.10 -30.61 9.22
C ARG A 14 -6.40 -31.15 9.85
N LYS A 15 -6.41 -32.42 10.30
CA LYS A 15 -7.54 -33.00 11.04
C LYS A 15 -7.79 -32.29 12.36
N LYS A 16 -6.71 -32.05 13.14
CA LYS A 16 -6.78 -31.31 14.42
C LYS A 16 -7.23 -29.88 14.21
N MET A 17 -6.71 -29.18 13.20
CA MET A 17 -7.13 -27.80 12.86
C MET A 17 -8.65 -27.72 12.61
N LYS A 18 -9.20 -28.64 11.79
CA LYS A 18 -10.64 -28.67 11.48
C LYS A 18 -11.48 -28.95 12.72
N GLN A 19 -11.06 -29.90 13.57
CA GLN A 19 -11.77 -30.23 14.81
C GLN A 19 -11.76 -29.06 15.79
N ALA A 20 -10.60 -28.41 15.98
CA ALA A 20 -10.46 -27.27 16.88
C ALA A 20 -11.27 -26.05 16.37
N LEU A 21 -11.31 -25.82 15.06
CA LEU A 21 -12.13 -24.75 14.47
C LEU A 21 -13.63 -24.99 14.73
N LEU A 22 -14.13 -26.21 14.46
CA LEU A 22 -15.54 -26.57 14.71
C LEU A 22 -15.92 -26.42 16.19
N LYS A 23 -14.99 -26.76 17.10
CA LYS A 23 -15.18 -26.62 18.55
C LYS A 23 -14.92 -25.21 19.07
N LYS A 24 -14.64 -24.22 18.17
CA LYS A 24 -14.28 -22.84 18.52
C LYS A 24 -13.07 -22.73 19.48
N LYS A 25 -12.13 -23.67 19.38
CA LYS A 25 -10.92 -23.74 20.20
C LYS A 25 -9.68 -23.15 19.54
N ILE A 26 -9.82 -22.51 18.39
CA ILE A 26 -8.79 -21.66 17.80
C ILE A 26 -9.23 -20.23 18.03
N LEU A 27 -8.43 -19.45 18.76
CA LEU A 27 -8.72 -18.06 19.03
C LEU A 27 -7.67 -17.16 18.34
N VAL A 28 -8.13 -16.02 17.90
CA VAL A 28 -7.33 -14.89 17.40
C VAL A 28 -7.79 -13.68 18.21
N ASP A 29 -6.91 -13.13 19.05
CA ASP A 29 -7.23 -12.06 20.01
C ASP A 29 -8.48 -12.40 20.84
N ASP A 30 -8.46 -13.58 21.46
CA ASP A 30 -9.54 -14.14 22.30
C ASP A 30 -10.88 -14.38 21.59
N CYS A 31 -10.98 -14.07 20.29
CA CYS A 31 -12.16 -14.33 19.48
C CYS A 31 -12.02 -15.63 18.67
N PRO A 32 -13.06 -16.49 18.62
CA PRO A 32 -13.02 -17.70 17.81
C PRO A 32 -12.70 -17.42 16.34
N ALA A 33 -11.71 -18.12 15.80
CA ALA A 33 -11.34 -18.03 14.40
C ALA A 33 -12.54 -18.39 13.50
N ARG A 34 -12.77 -17.60 12.45
CA ARG A 34 -13.92 -17.77 11.54
C ARG A 34 -13.68 -18.90 10.53
N LYS A 35 -12.48 -18.97 9.99
CA LYS A 35 -12.07 -19.97 8.99
C LYS A 35 -10.55 -20.19 9.02
N LEU A 36 -10.09 -21.36 8.61
CA LEU A 36 -8.65 -21.68 8.56
C LEU A 36 -7.88 -20.84 7.51
N SER A 37 -8.57 -20.33 6.50
CA SER A 37 -7.98 -19.49 5.47
C SER A 37 -7.87 -18.01 5.85
N GLN A 38 -8.31 -17.60 7.07
CA GLN A 38 -8.17 -16.21 7.49
C GLN A 38 -6.70 -15.82 7.62
N ASN A 39 -6.43 -14.55 7.34
CA ASN A 39 -5.08 -14.00 7.48
C ASN A 39 -4.82 -13.63 8.94
N VAL A 40 -3.62 -13.93 9.41
CA VAL A 40 -3.17 -13.64 10.78
C VAL A 40 -1.72 -13.19 10.75
N ASP A 41 -1.32 -12.45 11.78
CA ASP A 41 0.06 -12.06 12.03
C ASP A 41 0.36 -12.14 13.52
N THR A 42 1.29 -13.01 13.90
CA THR A 42 1.70 -13.22 15.31
C THR A 42 2.46 -12.03 15.90
N GLY A 43 2.88 -11.06 15.10
CA GLY A 43 3.43 -9.78 15.57
C GLY A 43 2.36 -8.77 15.95
N LEU A 44 1.12 -8.97 15.47
CA LEU A 44 -0.01 -8.06 15.69
C LEU A 44 -1.15 -8.68 16.47
N GLN A 45 -1.20 -10.01 16.55
CA GLN A 45 -2.34 -10.77 17.08
C GLN A 45 -1.86 -11.94 17.95
N THR A 46 -2.58 -12.20 19.02
CA THR A 46 -2.42 -13.40 19.83
C THR A 46 -3.21 -14.55 19.23
N ILE A 47 -2.54 -15.65 18.88
CA ILE A 47 -3.19 -16.83 18.31
C ILE A 47 -3.03 -18.00 19.29
N THR A 48 -4.14 -18.66 19.65
CA THR A 48 -4.13 -19.85 20.48
C THR A 48 -4.92 -20.99 19.85
N ILE A 49 -4.53 -22.23 20.15
CA ILE A 49 -5.29 -23.44 19.83
C ILE A 49 -5.38 -24.31 21.10
N GLU A 50 -6.61 -24.63 21.53
CA GLU A 50 -6.84 -25.39 22.77
C GLU A 50 -6.08 -24.79 23.97
N GLU A 51 -6.14 -23.43 24.10
CA GLU A 51 -5.48 -22.60 25.12
C GLU A 51 -3.95 -22.55 25.03
N GLN A 52 -3.33 -23.26 24.06
CA GLN A 52 -1.89 -23.20 23.84
C GLN A 52 -1.55 -22.10 22.85
N PRO A 53 -0.58 -21.21 23.15
CA PRO A 53 -0.16 -20.16 22.24
C PRO A 53 0.50 -20.74 20.99
N VAL A 54 0.21 -20.15 19.83
CA VAL A 54 0.84 -20.48 18.56
C VAL A 54 1.79 -19.35 18.19
N LEU A 55 3.07 -19.64 18.23
CA LEU A 55 4.11 -18.67 17.87
C LEU A 55 4.44 -18.79 16.37
N GLY A 56 4.75 -17.66 15.76
CA GLY A 56 5.21 -17.57 14.38
C GLY A 56 6.24 -16.44 14.23
N LYS A 57 6.86 -16.36 13.06
CA LYS A 57 7.74 -15.23 12.75
C LYS A 57 6.85 -14.03 12.40
N PRO A 58 6.95 -12.89 13.13
CA PRO A 58 6.24 -11.68 12.79
C PRO A 58 6.60 -11.21 11.40
N HIS A 59 5.64 -10.57 10.72
CA HIS A 59 5.93 -9.86 9.48
C HIS A 59 6.62 -8.53 9.74
N GLN A 60 7.35 -8.05 8.75
CA GLN A 60 7.98 -6.74 8.78
C GLN A 60 7.13 -5.74 7.99
N TYR A 61 7.07 -4.51 8.49
CA TYR A 61 6.31 -3.42 7.88
C TYR A 61 7.11 -2.14 7.96
N PHE A 62 7.42 -1.55 6.81
CA PHE A 62 8.16 -0.31 6.70
C PHE A 62 7.40 0.72 5.88
N MET A 63 7.51 1.97 6.31
CA MET A 63 7.17 3.15 5.52
C MET A 63 8.46 3.74 4.97
N MET A 64 8.52 3.97 3.68
CA MET A 64 9.63 4.64 2.99
C MET A 64 9.14 5.92 2.33
N ASN A 65 9.90 6.99 2.45
CA ASN A 65 9.77 8.14 1.56
C ASN A 65 10.66 7.89 0.32
N LYS A 66 10.07 7.25 -0.70
CA LYS A 66 10.82 6.89 -1.90
C LYS A 66 11.45 8.11 -2.56
N PRO A 67 12.76 8.14 -2.80
CA PRO A 67 13.42 9.24 -3.48
C PRO A 67 13.18 9.18 -5.00
N LEU A 68 13.45 10.29 -5.69
CA LEU A 68 13.53 10.31 -7.15
C LEU A 68 14.74 9.50 -7.64
N GLY A 69 14.66 9.01 -8.88
CA GLY A 69 15.77 8.29 -9.52
C GLY A 69 15.86 6.80 -9.21
N VAL A 70 15.24 6.34 -8.11
CA VAL A 70 15.22 4.94 -7.69
C VAL A 70 13.99 4.23 -8.26
N VAL A 71 14.16 2.97 -8.71
CA VAL A 71 13.05 2.18 -9.28
C VAL A 71 12.34 1.33 -8.23
N THR A 72 11.04 1.15 -8.40
CA THR A 72 10.23 0.26 -7.56
C THR A 72 10.23 -1.14 -8.17
N ALA A 73 11.26 -1.91 -7.83
CA ALA A 73 11.45 -3.30 -8.24
C ALA A 73 12.11 -4.09 -7.10
N ASN A 74 12.00 -5.41 -7.12
CA ASN A 74 12.70 -6.26 -6.16
C ASN A 74 14.20 -6.36 -6.48
N SER A 75 14.55 -6.29 -7.76
CA SER A 75 15.93 -6.20 -8.26
C SER A 75 15.93 -5.55 -9.63
N ASP A 76 17.03 -4.88 -9.99
CA ASP A 76 17.24 -4.33 -11.34
C ASP A 76 18.75 -4.35 -11.65
N ALA A 77 19.11 -4.76 -12.87
CA ALA A 77 20.51 -4.89 -13.25
C ALA A 77 21.24 -3.56 -13.54
N LYS A 78 20.48 -2.47 -13.73
CA LYS A 78 20.99 -1.16 -14.19
C LYS A 78 20.68 0.00 -13.25
N SER A 79 19.68 -0.15 -12.40
CA SER A 79 19.17 0.95 -11.57
C SER A 79 19.05 0.51 -10.12
N GLN A 80 19.37 1.40 -9.19
CA GLN A 80 19.13 1.20 -7.79
C GLN A 80 17.62 1.03 -7.54
N THR A 81 17.28 0.03 -6.74
CA THR A 81 15.90 -0.28 -6.37
C THR A 81 15.55 0.24 -4.97
N VAL A 82 14.27 0.29 -4.65
CA VAL A 82 13.81 0.66 -3.31
C VAL A 82 14.26 -0.35 -2.23
N LEU A 83 14.50 -1.62 -2.59
CA LEU A 83 14.99 -2.62 -1.64
C LEU A 83 16.50 -2.47 -1.37
N ASP A 84 17.27 -1.92 -2.30
CA ASP A 84 18.68 -1.61 -2.08
C ASP A 84 18.90 -0.47 -1.07
N LEU A 85 17.84 0.25 -0.70
CA LEU A 85 17.87 1.27 0.35
C LEU A 85 17.58 0.70 1.75
N ILE A 86 17.15 -0.55 1.84
CA ILE A 86 16.90 -1.22 3.13
C ILE A 86 18.24 -1.69 3.70
N LYS A 87 18.48 -1.39 4.98
CA LYS A 87 19.69 -1.79 5.68
C LYS A 87 19.79 -3.32 5.79
N PRO A 88 21.01 -3.88 5.78
CA PRO A 88 21.20 -5.33 5.86
C PRO A 88 20.53 -6.00 7.07
N GLU A 89 20.49 -5.31 8.23
CA GLU A 89 19.85 -5.81 9.46
C GLU A 89 18.32 -5.93 9.36
N ASP A 90 17.68 -5.11 8.53
CA ASP A 90 16.24 -5.11 8.33
C ASP A 90 15.82 -5.92 7.09
N PHE A 91 16.80 -6.28 6.24
CA PHE A 91 16.50 -6.95 4.98
C PHE A 91 16.17 -8.44 5.19
N ASN A 92 15.15 -8.89 4.48
CA ASN A 92 14.90 -10.31 4.22
C ASN A 92 14.45 -10.50 2.76
N ASP A 93 14.71 -11.68 2.23
CA ASP A 93 14.45 -12.06 0.82
C ASP A 93 12.96 -12.10 0.42
N LYS A 94 12.06 -11.99 1.40
CA LYS A 94 10.60 -11.96 1.19
C LYS A 94 10.03 -10.54 1.15
N LEU A 95 10.85 -9.53 1.47
CA LEU A 95 10.42 -8.14 1.39
C LEU A 95 10.10 -7.75 -0.05
N TYR A 96 9.03 -6.99 -0.20
CA TYR A 96 8.63 -6.39 -1.48
C TYR A 96 7.91 -5.06 -1.24
N SER A 97 7.86 -4.22 -2.26
CA SER A 97 7.12 -2.97 -2.23
C SER A 97 5.64 -3.19 -2.48
N VAL A 98 4.77 -2.61 -1.66
CA VAL A 98 3.33 -2.63 -1.86
C VAL A 98 2.95 -1.61 -2.92
N GLY A 99 2.77 -2.09 -4.14
CA GLY A 99 2.56 -1.26 -5.31
C GLY A 99 3.85 -0.62 -5.81
N ARG A 100 3.71 0.28 -6.77
CA ARG A 100 4.82 0.90 -7.47
C ARG A 100 4.64 2.41 -7.54
N LEU A 101 5.76 3.12 -7.49
CA LEU A 101 5.92 4.51 -7.90
C LEU A 101 6.91 4.55 -9.06
N ASP A 102 6.67 5.43 -10.00
CA ASP A 102 7.59 5.63 -11.13
C ASP A 102 8.96 6.12 -10.63
N ARG A 103 10.00 6.00 -11.46
CA ARG A 103 11.35 6.47 -11.13
C ARG A 103 11.40 7.95 -10.79
N ASP A 104 10.57 8.76 -11.44
CA ASP A 104 10.42 10.21 -11.26
C ASP A 104 9.23 10.59 -10.36
N THR A 105 8.71 9.67 -9.56
CA THR A 105 7.68 9.89 -8.54
C THR A 105 8.28 9.57 -7.17
N SER A 106 8.09 10.45 -6.21
CA SER A 106 8.56 10.30 -4.83
C SER A 106 7.42 10.02 -3.85
N GLY A 107 7.77 9.85 -2.58
CA GLY A 107 6.83 9.81 -1.47
C GLY A 107 6.53 8.44 -0.92
N LEU A 108 5.38 8.30 -0.28
CA LEU A 108 4.98 7.13 0.52
C LEU A 108 5.03 5.84 -0.29
N LEU A 109 5.86 4.91 0.16
CA LEU A 109 5.90 3.54 -0.30
C LEU A 109 5.92 2.61 0.91
N LEU A 110 5.01 1.65 0.95
CA LEU A 110 5.03 0.60 1.97
C LEU A 110 5.87 -0.58 1.48
N ILE A 111 6.68 -1.15 2.38
CA ILE A 111 7.51 -2.34 2.14
C ILE A 111 7.19 -3.35 3.22
N THR A 112 6.93 -4.61 2.84
CA THR A 112 6.56 -5.68 3.77
C THR A 112 6.84 -7.05 3.16
N ASP A 113 6.85 -8.09 3.99
CA ASP A 113 6.80 -9.50 3.57
C ASP A 113 5.39 -10.12 3.77
N ASN A 114 4.38 -9.30 4.11
CA ASN A 114 2.99 -9.74 4.28
C ASN A 114 2.20 -9.69 2.96
N GLY A 115 2.19 -10.79 2.20
CA GLY A 115 1.45 -10.90 0.94
C GLY A 115 -0.05 -10.57 1.03
N PRO A 116 -0.79 -11.10 2.02
CA PRO A 116 -2.18 -10.71 2.28
C PRO A 116 -2.43 -9.21 2.38
N LEU A 117 -1.59 -8.46 3.11
CA LEU A 117 -1.74 -7.01 3.20
C LEU A 117 -1.56 -6.34 1.82
N GLY A 118 -0.52 -6.73 1.09
CA GLY A 118 -0.29 -6.19 -0.25
C GLY A 118 -1.44 -6.45 -1.21
N PHE A 119 -2.04 -7.65 -1.15
CA PHE A 119 -3.24 -7.96 -1.92
C PHE A 119 -4.40 -7.03 -1.57
N LEU A 120 -4.70 -6.82 -0.29
CA LEU A 120 -5.79 -5.96 0.17
C LEU A 120 -5.61 -4.49 -0.25
N LEU A 121 -4.38 -4.00 -0.21
CA LEU A 121 -4.07 -2.61 -0.58
C LEU A 121 -4.04 -2.38 -2.09
N LEU A 122 -3.76 -3.41 -2.90
CA LEU A 122 -3.54 -3.26 -4.33
C LEU A 122 -4.70 -3.76 -5.19
N HIS A 123 -5.48 -4.73 -4.71
CA HIS A 123 -6.51 -5.34 -5.54
C HIS A 123 -7.63 -4.34 -5.87
N PRO A 124 -8.00 -4.18 -7.16
CA PRO A 124 -8.93 -3.14 -7.62
C PRO A 124 -10.30 -3.14 -6.93
N GLN A 125 -10.77 -4.29 -6.45
CA GLN A 125 -12.07 -4.41 -5.77
C GLN A 125 -12.16 -3.64 -4.45
N TYR A 126 -11.03 -3.37 -3.78
CA TYR A 126 -11.01 -2.66 -2.49
C TYR A 126 -10.94 -1.15 -2.64
N HIS A 127 -10.70 -0.64 -3.85
CA HIS A 127 -10.69 0.78 -4.18
C HIS A 127 -9.83 1.65 -3.24
N VAL A 128 -8.72 1.08 -2.72
CA VAL A 128 -7.84 1.80 -1.81
C VAL A 128 -7.29 3.06 -2.47
N THR A 129 -7.58 4.18 -1.86
CA THR A 129 -7.24 5.50 -2.40
C THR A 129 -5.74 5.79 -2.32
N LYS A 130 -5.27 6.63 -3.22
CA LYS A 130 -3.90 7.14 -3.25
C LYS A 130 -3.95 8.63 -3.49
N THR A 131 -3.34 9.40 -2.60
CA THR A 131 -3.33 10.87 -2.69
C THR A 131 -1.92 11.35 -3.01
N TYR A 132 -1.85 12.29 -3.93
CA TYR A 132 -0.59 12.84 -4.42
C TYR A 132 -0.62 14.35 -4.40
N GLU A 133 0.49 14.96 -3.98
CA GLU A 133 0.84 16.33 -4.28
C GLU A 133 1.42 16.40 -5.68
N VAL A 134 0.94 17.36 -6.48
CA VAL A 134 1.28 17.48 -7.90
C VAL A 134 1.64 18.94 -8.21
N GLU A 135 2.74 19.14 -8.92
CA GLU A 135 3.03 20.39 -9.61
C GLU A 135 2.93 20.16 -11.12
N VAL A 136 2.39 21.15 -11.82
CA VAL A 136 2.25 21.15 -13.28
C VAL A 136 2.76 22.47 -13.89
N ASN A 137 3.14 22.43 -15.17
CA ASN A 137 3.72 23.55 -15.90
C ASN A 137 2.67 24.45 -16.57
N GLY A 138 1.50 24.63 -16.01
CA GLY A 138 0.43 25.41 -16.63
C GLY A 138 -0.73 25.70 -15.70
N LEU A 139 -1.72 26.39 -16.24
CA LEU A 139 -2.92 26.79 -15.53
C LEU A 139 -3.82 25.57 -15.27
N LEU A 140 -4.27 25.42 -14.05
CA LEU A 140 -5.39 24.55 -13.68
C LEU A 140 -6.59 25.41 -13.29
N ASP A 141 -7.76 25.04 -13.76
CA ASP A 141 -9.01 25.75 -13.54
C ASP A 141 -10.15 24.81 -13.12
N GLY A 142 -11.35 25.35 -12.98
CA GLY A 142 -12.54 24.58 -12.65
C GLY A 142 -12.93 23.53 -13.71
N GLN A 143 -12.53 23.70 -14.97
CA GLN A 143 -12.79 22.70 -16.01
C GLN A 143 -11.93 21.45 -15.80
N ALA A 144 -10.67 21.63 -15.40
CA ALA A 144 -9.81 20.52 -15.01
C ALA A 144 -10.43 19.73 -13.84
N VAL A 145 -10.93 20.40 -12.78
CA VAL A 145 -11.60 19.76 -11.63
C VAL A 145 -12.81 18.95 -12.10
N GLN A 146 -13.67 19.52 -12.95
CA GLN A 146 -14.84 18.81 -13.50
C GLN A 146 -14.44 17.57 -14.34
N SER A 147 -13.37 17.68 -15.14
CA SER A 147 -12.87 16.58 -15.95
C SER A 147 -12.40 15.41 -15.08
N PHE A 148 -11.66 15.69 -14.00
CA PHE A 148 -11.24 14.68 -13.03
C PHE A 148 -12.43 14.03 -12.33
N GLN A 149 -13.44 14.80 -11.91
CA GLN A 149 -14.65 14.29 -11.26
C GLN A 149 -15.50 13.39 -12.17
N LYS A 150 -15.54 13.65 -13.47
CA LYS A 150 -16.26 12.82 -14.45
C LYS A 150 -15.50 11.54 -14.81
N GLY A 151 -14.21 11.50 -14.55
CA GLY A 151 -13.28 10.50 -15.07
C GLY A 151 -12.71 10.89 -16.43
N ILE A 152 -11.42 10.73 -16.57
CA ILE A 152 -10.67 11.12 -17.78
C ILE A 152 -10.53 9.92 -18.70
N VAL A 153 -10.68 10.14 -20.00
CA VAL A 153 -10.38 9.17 -21.05
C VAL A 153 -9.06 9.55 -21.71
N PHE A 154 -8.09 8.64 -21.69
CA PHE A 154 -6.80 8.84 -22.34
C PHE A 154 -6.91 8.79 -23.86
N LEU A 155 -5.88 9.27 -24.56
CA LEU A 155 -5.80 9.22 -26.02
C LEU A 155 -5.87 7.79 -26.60
N ASP A 156 -5.47 6.80 -25.83
CA ASP A 156 -5.54 5.36 -26.18
C ASP A 156 -6.93 4.74 -25.91
N GLY A 157 -7.93 5.55 -25.52
CA GLY A 157 -9.28 5.11 -25.18
C GLY A 157 -9.44 4.55 -23.76
N THR A 158 -8.37 4.46 -22.98
CA THR A 158 -8.43 3.96 -21.60
C THR A 158 -9.18 4.95 -20.71
N SER A 159 -10.31 4.53 -20.12
CA SER A 159 -11.10 5.35 -19.20
C SER A 159 -10.58 5.21 -17.77
N CYS A 160 -10.43 6.34 -17.07
CA CYS A 160 -10.13 6.40 -15.64
C CYS A 160 -11.40 6.53 -14.82
N LYS A 161 -11.37 5.99 -13.59
CA LYS A 161 -12.42 6.26 -12.60
C LYS A 161 -12.41 7.74 -12.22
N PRO A 162 -13.54 8.28 -11.71
CA PRO A 162 -13.59 9.60 -11.10
C PRO A 162 -12.48 9.79 -10.09
N ALA A 163 -11.88 10.98 -10.09
CA ALA A 163 -10.81 11.38 -9.20
C ALA A 163 -11.12 12.75 -8.57
N ILE A 164 -10.57 13.00 -7.39
CA ILE A 164 -10.72 14.28 -6.69
C ILE A 164 -9.48 15.11 -7.00
N LEU A 165 -9.67 16.28 -7.59
CA LEU A 165 -8.61 17.27 -7.82
C LEU A 165 -8.91 18.52 -6.99
N THR A 166 -7.98 18.91 -6.12
CA THR A 166 -8.03 20.13 -5.32
C THR A 166 -6.88 21.03 -5.73
N ILE A 167 -7.17 22.20 -6.31
CA ILE A 167 -6.17 23.18 -6.73
C ILE A 167 -5.83 24.09 -5.54
N HIS A 168 -4.55 24.20 -5.19
CA HIS A 168 -4.06 25.04 -4.11
C HIS A 168 -3.56 26.39 -4.61
N SER A 169 -2.89 26.39 -5.76
CA SER A 169 -2.45 27.59 -6.44
C SER A 169 -2.44 27.34 -7.95
N SER A 170 -2.71 28.38 -8.72
CA SER A 170 -2.77 28.27 -10.19
C SER A 170 -2.27 29.52 -10.86
N SER A 171 -1.39 29.38 -11.84
CA SER A 171 -0.89 30.43 -12.72
C SER A 171 -0.60 29.86 -14.11
N SER A 172 -0.35 30.76 -15.08
CA SER A 172 -0.04 30.36 -16.46
C SER A 172 1.21 29.48 -16.59
N ASN A 173 2.16 29.58 -15.64
CA ASN A 173 3.44 28.88 -15.71
C ASN A 173 3.57 27.71 -14.72
N LYS A 174 2.78 27.71 -13.64
CA LYS A 174 2.84 26.69 -12.61
C LYS A 174 1.54 26.62 -11.82
N SER A 175 1.07 25.42 -11.57
CA SER A 175 -0.02 25.18 -10.62
C SER A 175 0.38 24.06 -9.65
N CYS A 176 -0.12 24.16 -8.42
CA CYS A 176 0.02 23.15 -7.38
C CYS A 176 -1.35 22.61 -7.00
N ALA A 177 -1.47 21.31 -6.90
CA ALA A 177 -2.74 20.65 -6.60
C ALA A 177 -2.51 19.36 -5.80
N THR A 178 -3.58 18.85 -5.19
CA THR A 178 -3.68 17.50 -4.67
C THR A 178 -4.63 16.69 -5.53
N VAL A 179 -4.24 15.46 -5.87
CA VAL A 179 -5.11 14.53 -6.61
C VAL A 179 -5.25 13.21 -5.85
N THR A 180 -6.52 12.76 -5.69
CA THR A 180 -6.84 11.46 -5.08
C THR A 180 -7.49 10.55 -6.10
N ILE A 181 -6.91 9.36 -6.28
CA ILE A 181 -7.40 8.31 -7.18
C ILE A 181 -7.67 7.02 -6.40
N SER A 182 -8.59 6.16 -6.90
CA SER A 182 -8.94 4.86 -6.32
C SER A 182 -8.49 3.67 -7.17
N GLU A 183 -7.59 3.89 -8.10
CA GLU A 183 -7.00 2.87 -8.99
C GLU A 183 -5.52 3.17 -9.22
N GLY A 184 -4.84 2.44 -10.12
CA GLY A 184 -3.41 2.65 -10.39
C GLY A 184 -3.03 2.11 -11.77
N LYS A 185 -3.34 2.85 -12.83
CA LYS A 185 -2.92 2.54 -14.19
C LYS A 185 -1.51 3.06 -14.47
N PHE A 186 -0.88 2.53 -15.48
CA PHE A 186 0.46 2.95 -15.91
C PHE A 186 0.52 4.45 -16.23
N HIS A 187 1.36 5.19 -15.49
CA HIS A 187 1.54 6.65 -15.57
C HIS A 187 0.21 7.44 -15.46
N GLN A 188 -0.76 6.93 -14.68
CA GLN A 188 -2.15 7.42 -14.68
C GLN A 188 -2.22 8.91 -14.43
N ILE A 189 -1.66 9.43 -13.35
CA ILE A 189 -1.75 10.84 -12.99
C ILE A 189 -1.12 11.73 -14.06
N LYS A 190 0.05 11.37 -14.57
CA LYS A 190 0.73 12.12 -15.64
C LYS A 190 -0.13 12.20 -16.90
N LYS A 191 -0.74 11.09 -17.31
CA LYS A 191 -1.66 11.05 -18.46
C LYS A 191 -2.94 11.84 -18.21
N MET A 192 -3.50 11.80 -16.99
CA MET A 192 -4.68 12.58 -16.63
C MET A 192 -4.41 14.08 -16.79
N PHE A 193 -3.30 14.59 -16.23
CA PHE A 193 -2.95 16.01 -16.38
C PHE A 193 -2.60 16.38 -17.83
N LEU A 194 -1.95 15.48 -18.57
CA LEU A 194 -1.67 15.72 -20.00
C LEU A 194 -2.97 15.84 -20.81
N THR A 195 -4.01 15.09 -20.47
CA THR A 195 -5.32 15.17 -21.15
C THR A 195 -6.02 16.51 -20.90
N VAL A 196 -5.78 17.17 -19.77
CA VAL A 196 -6.30 18.53 -19.51
C VAL A 196 -5.31 19.63 -19.93
N GLY A 197 -4.29 19.30 -20.73
CA GLY A 197 -3.41 20.25 -21.40
C GLY A 197 -2.18 20.70 -20.62
N VAL A 198 -1.86 20.09 -19.47
CA VAL A 198 -0.68 20.44 -18.66
C VAL A 198 0.19 19.23 -18.39
N LYS A 199 1.50 19.46 -18.17
CA LYS A 199 2.48 18.40 -17.88
C LYS A 199 2.85 18.43 -16.39
N VAL A 200 2.85 17.28 -15.75
CA VAL A 200 3.34 17.09 -14.39
C VAL A 200 4.85 17.31 -14.34
N THR A 201 5.30 18.19 -13.46
CA THR A 201 6.70 18.53 -13.21
C THR A 201 7.20 17.96 -11.89
N SER A 202 6.30 17.77 -10.90
CA SER A 202 6.59 17.09 -9.63
C SER A 202 5.41 16.23 -9.23
N LEU A 203 5.68 15.03 -8.68
CA LEU A 203 4.68 14.10 -8.21
C LEU A 203 5.18 13.39 -6.96
N LYS A 204 4.45 13.58 -5.85
CA LYS A 204 4.77 12.96 -4.57
C LYS A 204 3.53 12.31 -3.96
N ARG A 205 3.58 11.00 -3.69
CA ARG A 205 2.49 10.33 -2.99
C ARG A 205 2.57 10.62 -1.50
N THR A 206 1.53 11.22 -0.95
CA THR A 206 1.42 11.55 0.47
C THR A 206 0.58 10.54 1.25
N HIS A 207 -0.45 9.93 0.62
CA HIS A 207 -1.29 8.95 1.29
C HIS A 207 -1.47 7.69 0.44
N PHE A 208 -1.60 6.56 1.11
CA PHE A 208 -1.97 5.28 0.53
C PHE A 208 -2.93 4.55 1.46
N GLY A 209 -4.23 4.53 1.11
CA GLY A 209 -5.29 4.14 2.02
C GLY A 209 -5.29 5.03 3.26
N ASP A 210 -5.28 4.41 4.42
CA ASP A 210 -5.25 5.07 5.71
C ASP A 210 -3.82 5.43 6.19
N PHE A 211 -2.79 5.13 5.39
CA PHE A 211 -1.40 5.50 5.70
C PHE A 211 -1.07 6.88 5.14
N GLU A 212 -0.42 7.68 5.97
CA GLU A 212 0.07 9.01 5.62
C GLU A 212 1.60 9.06 5.72
N LEU A 213 2.26 9.70 4.74
CA LEU A 213 3.71 9.89 4.78
C LEU A 213 4.09 10.80 5.95
N GLU A 214 4.97 10.30 6.81
CA GLU A 214 5.48 11.10 7.91
C GLU A 214 6.23 12.34 7.39
N PRO A 215 5.84 13.56 7.83
CA PRO A 215 6.43 14.81 7.31
C PRO A 215 7.95 14.91 7.48
N ASN A 216 8.48 14.34 8.56
CA ASN A 216 9.91 14.41 8.90
C ASN A 216 10.75 13.26 8.33
N LEU A 217 10.14 12.28 7.65
CA LEU A 217 10.87 11.20 7.00
C LEU A 217 11.52 11.73 5.71
N ALA A 218 12.85 11.86 5.70
CA ALA A 218 13.56 12.41 4.56
C ALA A 218 13.50 11.49 3.32
N ALA A 219 13.70 12.07 2.14
CA ALA A 219 13.72 11.30 0.89
C ALA A 219 14.86 10.26 0.91
N GLY A 220 14.51 9.00 0.66
CA GLY A 220 15.42 7.84 0.74
C GLY A 220 15.42 7.16 2.11
N GLU A 221 14.85 7.76 3.12
CA GLU A 221 14.72 7.15 4.45
C GLU A 221 13.49 6.23 4.52
N TYR A 222 13.60 5.27 5.42
CA TYR A 222 12.49 4.40 5.82
C TYR A 222 12.53 4.16 7.33
N ARG A 223 11.40 3.77 7.89
CA ARG A 223 11.26 3.32 9.27
C ARG A 223 10.24 2.19 9.39
N ALA A 224 10.32 1.44 10.47
CA ALA A 224 9.24 0.53 10.84
C ALA A 224 7.93 1.31 11.07
N LEU A 225 6.80 0.67 10.79
CA LEU A 225 5.49 1.24 11.12
C LEU A 225 5.37 1.39 12.64
N ASN A 226 4.80 2.52 13.08
CA ASN A 226 4.49 2.76 14.48
C ASN A 226 3.22 2.01 14.92
N GLN A 227 2.90 2.03 16.23
CA GLN A 227 1.77 1.29 16.78
C GLN A 227 0.43 1.66 16.12
N ALA A 228 0.18 2.94 15.86
CA ALA A 228 -1.06 3.37 15.21
C ALA A 228 -1.17 2.86 13.76
N GLU A 229 -0.06 2.83 13.03
CA GLU A 229 0.00 2.28 11.68
C GLU A 229 -0.11 0.75 11.66
N LEU A 230 0.41 0.06 12.67
CA LEU A 230 0.24 -1.38 12.84
C LEU A 230 -1.24 -1.74 13.13
N GLU A 231 -1.97 -0.91 13.85
CA GLU A 231 -3.42 -1.06 14.00
C GLU A 231 -4.18 -0.88 12.68
N ILE A 232 -3.73 0.01 11.78
CA ILE A 232 -4.25 0.09 10.42
C ILE A 232 -4.01 -1.23 9.66
N VAL A 233 -2.80 -1.80 9.74
CA VAL A 233 -2.49 -3.11 9.14
C VAL A 233 -3.44 -4.18 9.67
N ARG A 234 -3.61 -4.26 10.99
CA ARG A 234 -4.51 -5.21 11.66
C ARG A 234 -5.93 -5.08 11.13
N HIS A 235 -6.46 -3.85 11.04
CA HIS A 235 -7.79 -3.58 10.52
C HIS A 235 -7.97 -4.05 9.06
N TYR A 236 -6.97 -3.82 8.17
CA TYR A 236 -7.01 -4.37 6.81
C TYR A 236 -7.06 -5.90 6.81
N LEU A 237 -6.26 -6.56 7.62
CA LEU A 237 -6.23 -8.03 7.71
C LEU A 237 -7.57 -8.60 8.23
N GLU A 238 -8.24 -7.91 9.15
CA GLU A 238 -9.55 -8.31 9.70
C GLU A 238 -10.72 -8.08 8.73
N LYS A 239 -10.68 -7.03 7.91
CA LYS A 239 -11.70 -6.75 6.89
C LYS A 239 -11.76 -7.75 5.75
N SER A 240 -10.76 -8.58 5.59
CA SER A 240 -10.66 -9.55 4.47
C SER A 240 -11.60 -10.75 4.59
N TYR A 241 -12.67 -10.67 5.40
CA TYR A 241 -13.59 -11.79 5.70
C TYR A 241 -15.03 -11.50 5.36
#